data_34e2c73e4bbbb3ae5292d18041ee234a
#
_entry.id   34e2c73e4bbbb3ae5292d18041ee234a
#
_cell.length_a   1.000
_cell.length_b   1.000
_cell.length_c   1.000
_cell.angle_alpha   90.00
_cell.angle_beta   90.00
_cell.angle_gamma   90.00
#
_symmetry.space_group_name_H-M   'P 1'
#
loop_
_entity.id
_entity.type
_entity.pdbx_description
1 polymer ?
#
loop_
_entity_poly.entity_id
_entity_poly.type
_entity_poly.pdbx_seq_one_letter_code
_entity_poly.pdbx_strand_id
1 'polypeptide(L)'
;MAVAFIRGTTTGSSDLTITVRNSSNTLIDPYRIEYAVYDYTTGIEILMGSPVNIPTQISTGNYYAPVTIPADAKIGVWRIRWTVQEYSTDPVYQSVQEFQVLGDTTIPSFTGDVNTDKLIYSLRIMLRDNNPDRNYSVAGNERVDIRIGRKKYNVSLEELWKVIEDGRTNHNDYKEIYE
;
A
#
# COMPACT_ATOMS: atom_id res chain seq x y z
N MET A 1 -15.20 0.39 -4.04
CA MET A 1 -14.05 -0.30 -3.38
C MET A 1 -12.86 0.61 -3.59
N ALA A 2 -12.15 1.00 -2.53
CA ALA A 2 -10.96 1.84 -2.68
C ALA A 2 -9.85 1.00 -3.33
N VAL A 3 -9.19 1.56 -4.34
CA VAL A 3 -8.02 0.93 -4.98
C VAL A 3 -6.85 1.04 -4.03
N ALA A 4 -6.02 -0.01 -3.94
CA ALA A 4 -4.88 -0.05 -3.03
C ALA A 4 -3.59 -0.43 -3.77
N PHE A 5 -2.49 0.24 -3.44
CA PHE A 5 -1.17 0.03 -4.04
C PHE A 5 -0.11 -0.21 -2.98
N ILE A 6 0.86 -1.04 -3.30
CA ILE A 6 2.02 -1.30 -2.44
C ILE A 6 3.10 -0.26 -2.71
N ARG A 7 3.84 0.15 -1.67
CA ARG A 7 5.03 0.99 -1.81
C ARG A 7 6.04 0.39 -2.80
N GLY A 8 6.71 1.22 -3.57
CA GLY A 8 7.68 0.79 -4.58
C GLY A 8 7.06 0.26 -5.88
N THR A 9 5.72 0.27 -6.02
CA THR A 9 5.05 -0.15 -7.25
C THR A 9 4.63 1.03 -8.11
N THR A 10 4.39 0.78 -9.40
CA THR A 10 3.82 1.76 -10.34
C THR A 10 2.43 1.30 -10.76
N THR A 11 1.48 2.23 -10.79
CA THR A 11 0.09 1.96 -11.21
C THR A 11 0.01 1.56 -12.69
N GLY A 12 -0.86 0.62 -13.00
CA GLY A 12 -1.13 0.16 -14.36
C GLY A 12 -2.27 0.93 -15.04
N SER A 13 -2.55 0.56 -16.27
CA SER A 13 -3.56 1.23 -17.12
C SER A 13 -5.01 1.02 -16.69
N SER A 14 -5.27 0.12 -15.75
CA SER A 14 -6.61 -0.14 -15.19
C SER A 14 -6.84 0.47 -13.80
N ASP A 15 -5.83 1.13 -13.23
CA ASP A 15 -5.84 1.51 -11.82
C ASP A 15 -6.44 2.92 -11.61
N LEU A 16 -5.61 3.94 -11.60
CA LEU A 16 -6.05 5.32 -11.42
C LEU A 16 -6.52 5.91 -12.75
N THR A 17 -7.79 5.70 -13.08
CA THR A 17 -8.38 6.08 -14.37
C THR A 17 -9.39 7.19 -14.24
N ILE A 18 -9.54 7.97 -15.31
CA ILE A 18 -10.61 8.96 -15.48
C ILE A 18 -11.24 8.80 -16.86
N THR A 19 -12.55 9.00 -16.91
CA THR A 19 -13.31 9.05 -18.16
C THR A 19 -13.85 10.46 -18.37
N VAL A 20 -13.54 11.07 -19.50
CA VAL A 20 -13.98 12.42 -19.88
C VAL A 20 -15.11 12.34 -20.90
N ARG A 21 -16.24 12.99 -20.55
CA ARG A 21 -17.43 13.06 -21.41
C ARG A 21 -17.90 14.51 -21.50
N ASN A 22 -18.40 14.88 -22.66
CA ASN A 22 -19.03 16.19 -22.85
C ASN A 22 -20.46 16.22 -22.27
N SER A 23 -21.13 17.37 -22.36
CA SER A 23 -22.50 17.59 -21.89
C SER A 23 -23.55 16.66 -22.55
N SER A 24 -23.25 16.12 -23.73
CA SER A 24 -24.07 15.12 -24.44
C SER A 24 -23.73 13.67 -24.05
N ASN A 25 -22.93 13.47 -22.99
CA ASN A 25 -22.46 12.15 -22.52
C ASN A 25 -21.60 11.37 -23.53
N THR A 26 -21.01 12.04 -24.51
CA THR A 26 -20.12 11.46 -25.51
C THR A 26 -18.67 11.52 -25.02
N LEU A 27 -17.90 10.44 -25.23
CA LEU A 27 -16.46 10.43 -24.92
C LEU A 27 -15.73 11.43 -25.78
N ILE A 28 -14.90 12.27 -25.18
CA ILE A 28 -14.12 13.28 -25.87
C ILE A 28 -12.70 13.35 -25.32
N ASP A 29 -11.77 13.75 -26.16
CA ASP A 29 -10.42 14.10 -25.73
C ASP A 29 -10.42 15.59 -25.33
N PRO A 30 -10.14 15.92 -24.06
CA PRO A 30 -10.18 17.29 -23.55
C PRO A 30 -9.02 18.11 -24.10
N TYR A 31 -9.21 19.43 -24.15
CA TYR A 31 -8.15 20.38 -24.48
C TYR A 31 -6.96 20.29 -23.53
N ARG A 32 -7.24 20.06 -22.22
CA ARG A 32 -6.23 19.90 -21.18
C ARG A 32 -6.66 18.83 -20.20
N ILE A 33 -5.76 17.92 -19.88
CA ILE A 33 -5.92 16.96 -18.81
C ILE A 33 -4.59 16.76 -18.09
N GLU A 34 -4.62 16.89 -16.78
CA GLU A 34 -3.46 16.79 -15.91
C GLU A 34 -3.85 16.12 -14.60
N TYR A 35 -2.87 15.64 -13.86
CA TYR A 35 -3.08 15.15 -12.51
C TYR A 35 -1.97 15.56 -11.55
N ALA A 36 -2.29 15.58 -10.26
CA ALA A 36 -1.34 15.72 -9.17
C ALA A 36 -1.68 14.69 -8.07
N VAL A 37 -0.65 14.20 -7.39
CA VAL A 37 -0.78 13.20 -6.32
C VAL A 37 -0.46 13.83 -4.98
N TYR A 38 -1.23 13.50 -3.97
CA TYR A 38 -1.10 14.02 -2.61
C TYR A 38 -1.08 12.90 -1.58
N ASP A 39 -0.14 12.98 -0.63
CA ASP A 39 -0.23 12.26 0.63
C ASP A 39 -1.32 12.92 1.48
N TYR A 40 -2.32 12.16 1.90
CA TYR A 40 -3.43 12.60 2.75
C TYR A 40 -3.50 11.83 4.07
N THR A 41 -2.43 11.14 4.44
CA THR A 41 -2.38 10.27 5.64
C THR A 41 -2.63 11.00 6.96
N THR A 42 -2.37 12.29 7.01
CA THR A 42 -2.60 13.16 8.19
C THR A 42 -3.88 13.99 8.12
N GLY A 43 -4.71 13.79 7.09
CA GLY A 43 -5.87 14.66 6.83
C GLY A 43 -5.53 15.99 6.16
N ILE A 44 -4.25 16.24 5.87
CA ILE A 44 -3.76 17.43 5.17
C ILE A 44 -3.11 16.96 3.86
N GLU A 45 -3.46 17.60 2.75
CA GLU A 45 -2.86 17.29 1.44
C GLU A 45 -1.42 17.80 1.37
N ILE A 46 -0.48 16.88 1.18
CA ILE A 46 0.94 17.18 0.94
C ILE A 46 1.25 16.72 -0.48
N LEU A 47 1.61 17.66 -1.35
CA LEU A 47 1.94 17.35 -2.75
C LEU A 47 3.13 16.39 -2.85
N MET A 48 2.94 15.34 -3.64
CA MET A 48 3.96 14.34 -3.92
C MET A 48 4.47 14.47 -5.37
N GLY A 49 5.70 14.91 -5.51
CA GLY A 49 6.33 15.10 -6.80
C GLY A 49 5.88 16.37 -7.54
N SER A 50 5.55 16.26 -8.84
CA SER A 50 5.14 17.40 -9.66
C SER A 50 3.69 17.82 -9.41
N PRO A 51 3.39 19.13 -9.35
CA PRO A 51 2.01 19.62 -9.29
C PRO A 51 1.24 19.41 -10.61
N VAL A 52 1.95 19.10 -11.69
CA VAL A 52 1.40 18.88 -13.03
C VAL A 52 2.05 17.65 -13.64
N ASN A 53 1.25 16.62 -13.88
CA ASN A 53 1.65 15.42 -14.58
C ASN A 53 0.66 15.16 -15.72
N ILE A 54 1.14 14.64 -16.84
CA ILE A 54 0.32 14.30 -17.99
C ILE A 54 -0.08 12.82 -17.89
N PRO A 55 -1.37 12.51 -17.93
CA PRO A 55 -1.82 11.12 -17.94
C PRO A 55 -1.58 10.47 -19.31
N THR A 56 -1.60 9.13 -19.30
CA THR A 56 -1.52 8.36 -20.53
C THR A 56 -2.93 8.05 -21.04
N GLN A 57 -3.17 8.30 -22.30
CA GLN A 57 -4.42 7.99 -22.97
C GLN A 57 -4.53 6.47 -23.23
N ILE A 58 -5.66 5.87 -22.88
CA ILE A 58 -5.99 4.48 -23.20
C ILE A 58 -6.80 4.41 -24.51
N SER A 59 -7.78 5.27 -24.62
CA SER A 59 -8.65 5.46 -25.79
C SER A 59 -9.32 6.83 -25.70
N THR A 60 -10.08 7.23 -26.72
CA THR A 60 -10.81 8.49 -26.69
C THR A 60 -11.57 8.67 -25.38
N GLY A 61 -11.30 9.77 -24.68
CA GLY A 61 -11.93 10.12 -23.41
C GLY A 61 -11.50 9.29 -22.20
N ASN A 62 -10.64 8.27 -22.35
CA ASN A 62 -10.20 7.43 -21.25
C ASN A 62 -8.70 7.58 -21.02
N TYR A 63 -8.33 7.89 -19.77
CA TYR A 63 -6.97 8.16 -19.37
C TYR A 63 -6.62 7.44 -18.08
N TYR A 64 -5.35 7.16 -17.85
CA TYR A 64 -4.84 6.70 -16.57
C TYR A 64 -3.60 7.48 -16.14
N ALA A 65 -3.38 7.54 -14.84
CA ALA A 65 -2.21 8.15 -14.24
C ALA A 65 -1.14 7.10 -13.94
N PRO A 66 0.01 7.11 -14.62
CA PRO A 66 1.15 6.26 -14.27
C PRO A 66 1.86 6.85 -13.03
N VAL A 67 1.41 6.46 -11.84
CA VAL A 67 1.94 6.94 -10.57
C VAL A 67 2.91 5.91 -10.00
N THR A 68 4.14 6.30 -9.75
CA THR A 68 5.10 5.49 -9.01
C THR A 68 4.99 5.84 -7.52
N ILE A 69 4.61 4.87 -6.71
CA ILE A 69 4.53 5.02 -5.26
C ILE A 69 5.94 4.86 -4.70
N PRO A 70 6.52 5.87 -4.03
CA PRO A 70 7.85 5.75 -3.43
C PRO A 70 7.95 4.57 -2.46
N ALA A 71 9.13 3.95 -2.37
CA ALA A 71 9.36 2.83 -1.45
C ALA A 71 9.26 3.25 0.03
N ASP A 72 9.51 4.52 0.32
CA ASP A 72 9.40 5.16 1.63
C ASP A 72 8.07 5.91 1.85
N ALA A 73 7.10 5.76 0.91
CA ALA A 73 5.80 6.42 1.01
C ALA A 73 5.12 6.09 2.34
N LYS A 74 4.43 7.07 2.93
CA LYS A 74 3.61 6.85 4.11
C LYS A 74 2.43 5.96 3.80
N ILE A 75 2.17 5.01 4.68
CA ILE A 75 1.04 4.09 4.59
C ILE A 75 -0.24 4.83 4.99
N GLY A 76 -1.30 4.70 4.20
CA GLY A 76 -2.59 5.30 4.48
C GLY A 76 -3.28 5.85 3.24
N VAL A 77 -4.17 6.83 3.45
CA VAL A 77 -4.96 7.42 2.36
C VAL A 77 -4.13 8.43 1.57
N TRP A 78 -4.13 8.26 0.27
CA TRP A 78 -3.56 9.19 -0.69
C TRP A 78 -4.65 9.66 -1.64
N ARG A 79 -4.42 10.79 -2.32
CA ARG A 79 -5.35 11.38 -3.27
C ARG A 79 -4.66 11.65 -4.60
N ILE A 80 -5.38 11.38 -5.68
CA ILE A 80 -5.08 11.92 -6.99
C ILE A 80 -6.13 12.99 -7.33
N ARG A 81 -5.67 14.16 -7.73
CA ARG A 81 -6.52 15.26 -8.20
C ARG A 81 -6.32 15.40 -9.68
N TRP A 82 -7.38 15.17 -10.42
CA TRP A 82 -7.47 15.39 -11.85
C TRP A 82 -7.88 16.82 -12.14
N THR A 83 -7.27 17.44 -13.13
CA THR A 83 -7.62 18.76 -13.64
C THR A 83 -7.94 18.61 -15.12
N VAL A 84 -9.18 18.92 -15.50
CA VAL A 84 -9.70 18.72 -16.85
C VAL A 84 -10.29 20.00 -17.36
N GLN A 85 -9.98 20.35 -18.62
CA GLN A 85 -10.58 21.45 -19.36
C GLN A 85 -11.05 20.92 -20.71
N GLU A 86 -12.34 20.97 -20.96
CA GLU A 86 -12.97 20.35 -22.14
C GLU A 86 -12.55 21.09 -23.43
N TYR A 87 -12.75 22.40 -23.46
CA TYR A 87 -12.30 23.29 -24.53
C TYR A 87 -11.48 24.45 -23.99
N SER A 88 -10.67 25.10 -24.80
CA SER A 88 -9.75 26.19 -24.37
C SER A 88 -10.44 27.39 -23.71
N THR A 89 -11.73 27.56 -23.96
CA THR A 89 -12.58 28.64 -23.40
C THR A 89 -13.37 28.22 -22.17
N ASP A 90 -13.39 26.95 -21.88
CA ASP A 90 -14.21 26.39 -20.79
C ASP A 90 -13.56 26.56 -19.41
N PRO A 91 -14.36 26.52 -18.34
CA PRO A 91 -13.81 26.46 -17.00
C PRO A 91 -13.03 25.17 -16.79
N VAL A 92 -12.06 25.23 -15.89
CA VAL A 92 -11.29 24.09 -15.45
C VAL A 92 -12.08 23.34 -14.38
N TYR A 93 -12.26 22.05 -14.56
CA TYR A 93 -12.91 21.16 -13.60
C TYR A 93 -11.87 20.35 -12.84
N GLN A 94 -12.17 20.05 -11.56
CA GLN A 94 -11.33 19.17 -10.76
C GLN A 94 -12.14 17.99 -10.25
N SER A 95 -11.51 16.82 -10.25
CA SER A 95 -12.04 15.59 -9.63
C SER A 95 -10.99 15.00 -8.72
N VAL A 96 -11.40 14.50 -7.58
CA VAL A 96 -10.51 13.87 -6.59
C VAL A 96 -10.91 12.41 -6.44
N GLN A 97 -9.90 11.53 -6.51
CA GLN A 97 -10.06 10.10 -6.26
C GLN A 97 -9.12 9.71 -5.12
N GLU A 98 -9.64 8.97 -4.14
CA GLU A 98 -8.83 8.44 -3.04
C GLU A 98 -8.35 7.02 -3.36
N PHE A 99 -7.14 6.70 -2.90
CA PHE A 99 -6.58 5.36 -2.94
C PHE A 99 -5.77 5.08 -1.68
N GLN A 100 -5.51 3.82 -1.40
CA GLN A 100 -4.73 3.39 -0.24
C GLN A 100 -3.30 3.08 -0.66
N VAL A 101 -2.34 3.58 0.09
CA VAL A 101 -0.95 3.11 0.03
C VAL A 101 -0.73 2.13 1.16
N LEU A 102 -0.35 0.92 0.81
CA LEU A 102 -0.06 -0.17 1.72
C LEU A 102 1.44 -0.29 1.95
N GLY A 103 1.82 -0.80 3.11
CA GLY A 103 3.18 -1.18 3.40
C GLY A 103 3.69 -2.20 2.39
N ASP A 104 4.98 -2.24 2.25
CA ASP A 104 5.61 -3.30 1.49
C ASP A 104 5.17 -4.64 2.08
N THR A 105 4.43 -5.41 1.29
CA THR A 105 4.16 -6.80 1.58
C THR A 105 5.31 -7.66 1.07
N THR A 106 6.53 -7.13 0.97
CA THR A 106 7.64 -8.05 0.89
C THR A 106 7.53 -8.95 2.10
N ILE A 107 6.92 -10.07 1.85
CA ILE A 107 7.16 -11.28 2.61
C ILE A 107 8.67 -11.32 2.70
N PRO A 108 9.27 -11.20 3.90
CA PRO A 108 10.68 -11.43 4.02
C PRO A 108 10.91 -12.71 3.22
N SER A 109 11.76 -12.61 2.20
CA SER A 109 11.98 -13.69 1.22
C SER A 109 12.14 -14.93 2.05
N PHE A 110 11.31 -15.96 1.76
CA PHE A 110 11.33 -17.19 2.54
C PHE A 110 12.78 -17.55 2.78
N THR A 111 13.13 -17.76 4.03
CA THR A 111 14.53 -17.98 4.44
C THR A 111 15.07 -19.30 3.88
N GLY A 112 14.18 -20.10 3.26
CA GLY A 112 14.43 -21.48 2.85
C GLY A 112 14.34 -22.45 4.02
N ASP A 113 14.13 -21.97 5.25
CA ASP A 113 13.81 -22.82 6.41
C ASP A 113 12.29 -22.96 6.54
N VAL A 114 11.81 -24.15 6.24
CA VAL A 114 10.36 -24.49 6.22
C VAL A 114 9.67 -24.20 7.55
N ASN A 115 10.37 -24.26 8.68
CA ASN A 115 9.78 -24.04 9.99
C ASN A 115 9.62 -22.55 10.31
N THR A 116 10.63 -21.75 9.99
CA THR A 116 10.60 -20.29 10.14
C THR A 116 9.56 -19.70 9.18
N ASP A 117 9.48 -20.20 7.96
CA ASP A 117 8.53 -19.75 6.95
C ASP A 117 7.08 -20.07 7.36
N LYS A 118 6.83 -21.24 7.94
CA LYS A 118 5.51 -21.61 8.50
C LYS A 118 5.13 -20.72 9.69
N LEU A 119 6.09 -20.38 10.55
CA LEU A 119 5.85 -19.51 11.70
C LEU A 119 5.49 -18.10 11.25
N ILE A 120 6.23 -17.54 10.31
CA ILE A 120 5.98 -16.23 9.72
C ILE A 120 4.60 -16.21 9.05
N TYR A 121 4.25 -17.24 8.28
CA TYR A 121 2.95 -17.37 7.63
C TYR A 121 1.81 -17.47 8.64
N SER A 122 1.97 -18.28 9.69
CA SER A 122 0.97 -18.46 10.75
C SER A 122 0.74 -17.19 11.57
N LEU A 123 1.81 -16.46 11.90
CA LEU A 123 1.75 -15.15 12.56
C LEU A 123 1.00 -14.11 11.71
N ARG A 124 1.24 -14.09 10.42
CA ARG A 124 0.52 -13.18 9.50
C ARG A 124 -0.96 -13.47 9.44
N ILE A 125 -1.35 -14.75 9.36
CA ILE A 125 -2.77 -15.13 9.38
C ILE A 125 -3.40 -14.70 10.70
N MET A 126 -2.77 -15.00 11.85
CA MET A 126 -3.30 -14.62 13.17
C MET A 126 -3.44 -13.11 13.34
N LEU A 127 -2.46 -12.34 12.91
CA LEU A 127 -2.50 -10.87 12.97
C LEU A 127 -3.58 -10.30 12.04
N ARG A 128 -3.74 -10.87 10.86
CA ARG A 128 -4.75 -10.46 9.87
C ARG A 128 -6.17 -10.82 10.33
N ASP A 129 -6.37 -12.01 10.86
CA ASP A 129 -7.70 -12.52 11.22
C ASP A 129 -8.26 -11.88 12.50
N ASN A 130 -7.38 -11.46 13.42
CA ASN A 130 -7.80 -10.87 14.69
C ASN A 130 -8.16 -9.39 14.61
N ASN A 131 -7.77 -8.65 13.57
CA ASN A 131 -8.18 -7.26 13.40
C ASN A 131 -7.96 -6.72 11.98
N PRO A 132 -8.92 -6.93 11.06
CA PRO A 132 -8.80 -6.50 9.66
C PRO A 132 -8.73 -4.98 9.46
N ASP A 133 -9.10 -4.18 10.47
CA ASP A 133 -9.24 -2.72 10.34
C ASP A 133 -8.09 -1.93 10.98
N ARG A 134 -7.12 -2.57 11.61
CA ARG A 134 -5.97 -1.88 12.18
C ARG A 134 -4.78 -1.86 11.24
N ASN A 135 -4.34 -0.66 10.89
CA ASN A 135 -2.97 -0.40 10.44
C ASN A 135 -2.03 -0.72 11.61
N TYR A 136 -1.42 -1.88 11.58
CA TYR A 136 -0.52 -2.31 12.64
C TYR A 136 0.81 -1.57 12.57
N SER A 137 0.92 -0.48 13.31
CA SER A 137 2.16 -0.17 13.98
C SER A 137 2.07 -0.78 15.37
N VAL A 138 2.40 -2.04 15.50
CA VAL A 138 2.38 -2.70 16.80
C VAL A 138 3.58 -2.20 17.58
N ALA A 139 3.35 -1.60 18.75
CA ALA A 139 4.43 -1.23 19.64
C ALA A 139 5.18 -2.51 20.04
N GLY A 140 6.52 -2.50 19.97
CA GLY A 140 7.35 -3.68 20.23
C GLY A 140 7.12 -4.34 21.62
N ASN A 141 6.49 -3.62 22.55
CA ASN A 141 6.12 -4.09 23.88
C ASN A 141 4.75 -4.82 23.95
N GLU A 142 3.96 -4.85 22.87
CA GLU A 142 2.73 -5.66 22.84
C GLU A 142 3.07 -7.14 22.95
N ARG A 143 2.32 -7.84 23.82
CA ARG A 143 2.54 -9.26 24.05
C ARG A 143 1.52 -10.08 23.27
N VAL A 144 1.99 -11.14 22.66
CA VAL A 144 1.18 -12.08 21.89
C VAL A 144 1.30 -13.48 22.48
N ASP A 145 0.20 -14.20 22.50
CA ASP A 145 0.18 -15.61 22.87
C ASP A 145 0.50 -16.45 21.62
N ILE A 146 1.65 -17.10 21.63
CA ILE A 146 2.04 -18.04 20.58
C ILE A 146 1.96 -19.46 21.11
N ARG A 147 1.65 -20.41 20.24
CA ARG A 147 1.62 -21.83 20.56
C ARG A 147 2.59 -22.59 19.69
N ILE A 148 3.56 -23.24 20.34
CA ILE A 148 4.53 -24.07 19.65
C ILE A 148 4.32 -25.51 20.16
N GLY A 149 3.82 -26.37 19.28
CA GLY A 149 3.42 -27.71 19.68
C GLY A 149 2.30 -27.69 20.74
N ARG A 150 2.58 -28.24 21.94
CA ARG A 150 1.62 -28.27 23.07
C ARG A 150 1.82 -27.15 24.10
N LYS A 151 2.88 -26.35 23.95
CA LYS A 151 3.22 -25.27 24.89
C LYS A 151 2.70 -23.93 24.40
N LYS A 152 2.22 -23.10 25.33
CA LYS A 152 1.83 -21.70 25.07
C LYS A 152 2.91 -20.78 25.63
N TYR A 153 3.25 -19.74 24.87
CA TYR A 153 4.22 -18.72 25.23
C TYR A 153 3.55 -17.37 25.09
N ASN A 154 3.74 -16.50 26.08
CA ASN A 154 3.34 -15.11 26.04
C ASN A 154 4.60 -14.27 25.86
N VAL A 155 4.86 -13.79 24.67
CA VAL A 155 6.09 -13.06 24.29
C VAL A 155 5.76 -11.68 23.75
N SER A 156 6.64 -10.72 23.94
CA SER A 156 6.51 -9.43 23.26
C SER A 156 6.85 -9.59 21.78
N LEU A 157 6.31 -8.71 20.96
CA LEU A 157 6.66 -8.71 19.53
C LEU A 157 8.14 -8.41 19.31
N GLU A 158 8.74 -7.61 20.18
CA GLU A 158 10.18 -7.35 20.15
C GLU A 158 11.00 -8.61 20.47
N GLU A 159 10.59 -9.38 21.50
CA GLU A 159 11.24 -10.67 21.83
C GLU A 159 11.07 -11.66 20.68
N LEU A 160 9.87 -11.74 20.12
CA LEU A 160 9.59 -12.60 18.98
C LEU A 160 10.42 -12.21 17.74
N TRP A 161 10.56 -10.91 17.51
CA TRP A 161 11.38 -10.40 16.41
C TRP A 161 12.87 -10.73 16.59
N LYS A 162 13.41 -10.55 17.79
CA LYS A 162 14.79 -10.95 18.12
C LYS A 162 15.02 -12.43 17.88
N VAL A 163 14.11 -13.29 18.31
CA VAL A 163 14.19 -14.74 18.07
C VAL A 163 14.22 -15.05 16.56
N ILE A 164 13.42 -14.33 15.78
CA ILE A 164 13.40 -14.49 14.30
C ILE A 164 14.70 -13.99 13.68
N GLU A 165 15.25 -12.86 14.14
CA GLU A 165 16.51 -12.31 13.64
C GLU A 165 17.72 -13.16 14.05
N ASP A 166 17.80 -13.58 15.30
CA ASP A 166 18.86 -14.44 15.82
C ASP A 166 18.85 -15.81 15.14
N GLY A 167 17.66 -16.33 14.86
CA GLY A 167 17.52 -17.56 14.10
C GLY A 167 17.95 -17.47 12.65
N ARG A 168 17.99 -16.27 12.07
CA ARG A 168 18.60 -16.04 10.75
C ARG A 168 20.13 -16.08 10.79
N THR A 169 20.72 -15.78 11.96
CA THR A 169 22.19 -15.70 12.14
C THR A 169 22.81 -16.95 12.73
N ASN A 170 22.08 -17.72 13.56
CA ASN A 170 22.62 -18.86 14.29
C ASN A 170 21.65 -20.07 14.29
N HIS A 171 21.84 -20.95 13.33
CA HIS A 171 21.04 -22.19 13.19
C HIS A 171 21.18 -23.19 14.36
N ASN A 172 22.13 -22.95 15.30
CA ASN A 172 22.46 -23.88 16.37
C ASN A 172 21.83 -23.55 17.74
N ASP A 173 21.33 -22.32 17.96
CA ASP A 173 20.86 -21.89 19.29
C ASP A 173 19.38 -22.19 19.55
N TYR A 174 18.67 -22.71 18.57
CA TYR A 174 17.26 -23.10 18.74
C TYR A 174 17.01 -24.32 19.62
N LYS A 175 18.05 -25.13 19.90
CA LYS A 175 17.89 -26.33 20.75
C LYS A 175 17.65 -26.00 22.21
N GLU A 176 18.18 -24.89 22.72
CA GLU A 176 18.04 -24.53 24.15
C GLU A 176 16.70 -23.90 24.52
N ILE A 177 15.93 -23.42 23.57
CA ILE A 177 14.60 -22.83 23.82
C ILE A 177 13.49 -23.92 23.81
N TYR A 178 13.81 -25.12 23.36
CA TYR A 178 12.84 -26.21 23.14
C TYR A 178 13.00 -27.40 24.08
N GLU A 179 13.96 -27.39 25.01
CA GLU A 179 14.05 -28.35 26.13
C GLU A 179 13.45 -27.77 27.41
#